data_bfc62ea33594331496f31fd7f5357028
#
_entry.id   bfc62ea33594331496f31fd7f5357028
#
_cell.length_a   1.000
_cell.length_b   1.000
_cell.length_c   1.000
_cell.angle_alpha   90.00
_cell.angle_beta   90.00
_cell.angle_gamma   90.00
#
_symmetry.space_group_name_H-M   'P 1'
#
loop_
_entity.id
_entity.type
_entity.pdbx_description
1 polymer ?
#
loop_
_entity_poly.entity_id
_entity_poly.type
_entity_poly.pdbx_seq_one_letter_code
_entity_poly.pdbx_strand_id
1 'polypeptide(L)'
;LPEAQVERRVREMSADDRLAVVRAYTGDRHNRRHKPGRALERLSYRFDVLADYGAFRDLQRHRMLTIEWQALSPRHGYVRPEAVDEAGHTAEFDAAMDRSAALHDTLVDRFPAQAPYAVCLAYKVRFVMQLNAREAMHMLELRSTPQGHPAYRSIAQRMHRLIAEEAGHPAVAEMMRWVDHSPEPALERIDAERRAEARRQLH
;
A
#
# COMPACT_ATOMS: atom_id res chain seq x y z
N LEU A 1 17.41 29.60 14.09
CA LEU A 1 18.77 29.18 13.72
C LEU A 1 18.81 28.99 12.20
N PRO A 2 19.92 29.37 11.51
CA PRO A 2 20.17 29.02 10.13
C PRO A 2 20.28 27.49 9.95
N GLU A 3 19.92 26.97 8.76
CA GLU A 3 19.86 25.53 8.48
C GLU A 3 21.18 24.81 8.80
N ALA A 4 22.34 25.38 8.42
CA ALA A 4 23.65 24.81 8.72
C ALA A 4 23.95 24.66 10.23
N GLN A 5 23.36 25.53 11.07
CA GLN A 5 23.50 25.40 12.53
C GLN A 5 22.61 24.30 13.07
N VAL A 6 21.39 24.15 12.52
CA VAL A 6 20.47 23.06 12.88
C VAL A 6 21.10 21.71 12.49
N GLU A 7 21.63 21.60 11.26
CA GLU A 7 22.30 20.36 10.80
C GLU A 7 23.49 19.99 11.70
N ARG A 8 24.31 20.96 12.10
CA ARG A 8 25.42 20.72 13.02
C ARG A 8 24.89 20.17 14.34
N ARG A 9 23.88 20.82 14.91
CA ARG A 9 23.27 20.37 16.16
C ARG A 9 22.74 18.95 16.07
N VAL A 10 22.04 18.61 14.97
CA VAL A 10 21.51 17.26 14.75
C VAL A 10 22.64 16.22 14.62
N ARG A 11 23.77 16.58 13.99
CA ARG A 11 24.94 15.67 13.90
C ARG A 11 25.56 15.37 15.26
N GLU A 12 25.54 16.34 16.17
CA GLU A 12 26.09 16.22 17.54
C GLU A 12 25.12 15.48 18.49
N MET A 13 23.85 15.30 18.12
CA MET A 13 22.85 14.62 18.94
C MET A 13 23.11 13.10 18.97
N SER A 14 22.87 12.50 20.13
CA SER A 14 22.78 11.05 20.28
C SER A 14 21.63 10.46 19.47
N ALA A 15 21.63 9.14 19.26
CA ALA A 15 20.51 8.44 18.61
C ALA A 15 19.20 8.60 19.42
N ASP A 16 19.30 8.54 20.75
CA ASP A 16 18.16 8.67 21.66
C ASP A 16 17.54 10.09 21.62
N ASP A 17 18.40 11.13 21.59
CA ASP A 17 17.93 12.51 21.45
C ASP A 17 17.21 12.73 20.12
N ARG A 18 17.75 12.20 19.02
CA ARG A 18 17.09 12.27 17.70
C ARG A 18 15.73 11.58 17.72
N LEU A 19 15.67 10.39 18.33
CA LEU A 19 14.43 9.65 18.49
C LEU A 19 13.41 10.43 19.34
N ALA A 20 13.87 11.06 20.44
CA ALA A 20 13.03 11.91 21.28
C ALA A 20 12.44 13.10 20.51
N VAL A 21 13.26 13.76 19.65
CA VAL A 21 12.77 14.83 18.76
C VAL A 21 11.71 14.33 17.79
N VAL A 22 11.95 13.18 17.17
CA VAL A 22 11.00 12.56 16.22
C VAL A 22 9.67 12.25 16.91
N ARG A 23 9.72 11.65 18.10
CA ARG A 23 8.52 11.34 18.90
C ARG A 23 7.77 12.61 19.34
N ALA A 24 8.51 13.63 19.81
CA ALA A 24 7.92 14.92 20.18
C ALA A 24 7.26 15.62 18.99
N TYR A 25 7.87 15.51 17.80
CA TYR A 25 7.32 16.10 16.57
C TYR A 25 6.02 15.41 16.12
N THR A 26 5.93 14.11 16.29
CA THR A 26 4.70 13.36 15.97
C THR A 26 3.59 13.65 16.96
N GLY A 27 3.94 13.87 18.23
CA GLY A 27 3.03 14.13 19.33
C GLY A 27 2.07 12.95 19.60
N ASP A 28 1.08 13.23 20.44
CA ASP A 28 0.06 12.26 20.80
C ASP A 28 -1.04 12.18 19.73
N ARG A 29 -0.93 11.19 18.86
CA ARG A 29 -1.97 10.90 17.87
C ARG A 29 -3.01 9.96 18.49
N HIS A 30 -4.20 10.48 18.79
CA HIS A 30 -5.31 9.71 19.38
C HIS A 30 -6.13 8.94 18.34
N ASN A 31 -6.01 9.28 17.06
CA ASN A 31 -6.62 8.56 15.95
C ASN A 31 -5.85 8.77 14.64
N ARG A 32 -6.11 7.92 13.67
CA ARG A 32 -5.49 7.93 12.34
C ARG A 32 -5.63 9.26 11.59
N ARG A 33 -6.67 10.04 11.85
CA ARG A 33 -6.93 11.33 11.16
C ARG A 33 -6.11 12.48 11.72
N HIS A 34 -5.45 12.33 12.88
CA HIS A 34 -4.52 13.33 13.39
C HIS A 34 -3.28 13.34 12.51
N LYS A 35 -3.14 14.43 11.75
CA LYS A 35 -2.09 14.58 10.75
C LYS A 35 -0.75 14.91 11.41
N PRO A 36 0.35 14.28 11.00
CA PRO A 36 1.68 14.68 11.43
C PRO A 36 2.07 16.03 10.81
N GLY A 37 3.10 16.64 11.34
CA GLY A 37 3.64 17.88 10.82
C GLY A 37 4.26 17.75 9.42
N ARG A 38 4.45 18.89 8.74
CA ARG A 38 4.90 18.95 7.35
C ARG A 38 6.39 18.65 7.16
N ALA A 39 7.22 18.60 8.20
CA ALA A 39 8.61 18.20 8.07
C ALA A 39 8.76 16.79 7.48
N LEU A 40 7.79 15.90 7.69
CA LEU A 40 7.75 14.56 7.09
C LEU A 40 7.56 14.56 5.55
N GLU A 41 7.21 15.68 4.96
CA GLU A 41 7.16 15.84 3.50
C GLU A 41 8.57 15.91 2.87
N ARG A 42 9.62 16.19 3.66
CA ARG A 42 11.01 16.24 3.19
C ARG A 42 11.68 14.87 3.05
N LEU A 43 11.13 13.83 3.66
CA LEU A 43 11.61 12.46 3.57
C LEU A 43 10.75 11.68 2.58
N SER A 44 11.38 11.03 1.60
CA SER A 44 10.68 10.27 0.57
C SER A 44 11.13 8.83 0.53
N TYR A 45 10.19 7.93 0.19
CA TYR A 45 10.42 6.52 -0.06
C TYR A 45 10.01 6.17 -1.48
N ARG A 46 10.72 5.22 -2.07
CA ARG A 46 10.41 4.67 -3.39
C ARG A 46 10.27 3.15 -3.26
N PHE A 47 9.15 2.63 -3.75
CA PHE A 47 8.83 1.21 -3.74
C PHE A 47 8.62 0.72 -5.17
N ASP A 48 9.25 -0.40 -5.51
CA ASP A 48 8.99 -1.16 -6.72
C ASP A 48 8.06 -2.31 -6.36
N VAL A 49 6.87 -2.33 -6.93
CA VAL A 49 5.78 -3.23 -6.53
C VAL A 49 5.35 -4.07 -7.72
N LEU A 50 5.24 -5.37 -7.52
CA LEU A 50 4.59 -6.30 -8.44
C LEU A 50 3.37 -6.90 -7.73
N ALA A 51 2.18 -6.51 -8.16
CA ALA A 51 0.93 -6.93 -7.55
C ALA A 51 -0.19 -7.08 -8.60
N ASP A 52 -1.29 -7.74 -8.21
CA ASP A 52 -2.46 -7.83 -9.08
C ASP A 52 -3.01 -6.43 -9.42
N TYR A 53 -3.62 -6.33 -10.60
CA TYR A 53 -4.15 -5.06 -11.10
C TYR A 53 -5.30 -4.53 -10.23
N GLY A 54 -6.04 -5.40 -9.58
CA GLY A 54 -7.09 -5.00 -8.61
C GLY A 54 -6.51 -4.22 -7.43
N ALA A 55 -5.44 -4.73 -6.80
CA ALA A 55 -4.73 -4.04 -5.72
C ALA A 55 -4.11 -2.72 -6.19
N PHE A 56 -3.48 -2.70 -7.38
CA PHE A 56 -2.95 -1.48 -7.99
C PHE A 56 -4.01 -0.39 -8.10
N ARG A 57 -5.21 -0.71 -8.57
CA ARG A 57 -6.31 0.25 -8.74
C ARG A 57 -6.74 0.92 -7.44
N ASP A 58 -6.60 0.25 -6.31
CA ASP A 58 -6.86 0.85 -5.00
C ASP A 58 -5.72 1.72 -4.51
N LEU A 59 -4.47 1.34 -4.79
CA LEU A 59 -3.29 2.12 -4.41
C LEU A 59 -3.13 3.38 -5.26
N GLN A 60 -3.41 3.35 -6.55
CA GLN A 60 -3.31 4.51 -7.45
C GLN A 60 -4.28 5.65 -7.12
N ARG A 61 -5.28 5.42 -6.26
CA ARG A 61 -6.22 6.46 -5.82
C ARG A 61 -5.58 7.50 -4.89
N HIS A 62 -4.43 7.18 -4.34
CA HIS A 62 -3.62 8.14 -3.59
C HIS A 62 -2.95 9.10 -4.59
N ARG A 63 -3.19 10.42 -4.41
CA ARG A 63 -2.77 11.43 -5.38
C ARG A 63 -1.54 12.23 -4.95
N MET A 64 -1.17 12.14 -3.68
CA MET A 64 -0.02 12.86 -3.12
C MET A 64 1.27 12.06 -3.25
N LEU A 65 1.42 11.34 -4.37
CA LEU A 65 2.56 10.51 -4.71
C LEU A 65 2.82 10.54 -6.22
N THR A 66 4.04 10.17 -6.61
CA THR A 66 4.36 9.83 -8.00
C THR A 66 4.19 8.33 -8.18
N ILE A 67 3.40 7.93 -9.17
CA ILE A 67 3.20 6.52 -9.52
C ILE A 67 3.38 6.33 -11.02
N GLU A 68 4.21 5.35 -11.38
CA GLU A 68 4.52 4.97 -12.76
C GLU A 68 4.34 3.47 -12.89
N TRP A 69 3.67 3.01 -13.93
CA TRP A 69 3.35 1.60 -14.13
C TRP A 69 3.64 1.15 -15.55
N GLN A 70 3.93 -0.13 -15.68
CA GLN A 70 4.08 -0.78 -16.99
C GLN A 70 2.71 -0.96 -17.67
N ALA A 71 2.73 -1.11 -18.98
CA ALA A 71 1.53 -1.49 -19.72
C ALA A 71 0.95 -2.82 -19.18
N LEU A 72 -0.37 -2.90 -19.07
CA LEU A 72 -1.04 -4.12 -18.65
C LEU A 72 -0.83 -5.22 -19.67
N SER A 73 -0.36 -6.36 -19.19
CA SER A 73 -0.14 -7.55 -20.01
C SER A 73 -0.21 -8.80 -19.13
N PRO A 74 -0.42 -9.99 -19.69
CA PRO A 74 -0.39 -11.24 -18.95
C PRO A 74 1.01 -11.71 -18.54
N ARG A 75 2.08 -11.00 -18.96
CA ARG A 75 3.49 -11.45 -18.85
C ARG A 75 3.97 -11.71 -17.43
N HIS A 76 3.41 -11.03 -16.43
CA HIS A 76 3.80 -11.19 -15.02
C HIS A 76 3.01 -12.30 -14.30
N GLY A 77 2.17 -13.03 -15.02
CA GLY A 77 1.25 -14.01 -14.42
C GLY A 77 0.16 -13.34 -13.61
N TYR A 78 -0.59 -14.12 -12.87
CA TYR A 78 -1.74 -13.66 -12.10
C TYR A 78 -1.67 -14.14 -10.64
N VAL A 79 -2.56 -13.61 -9.82
CA VAL A 79 -2.81 -14.06 -8.46
C VAL A 79 -4.17 -14.76 -8.44
N ARG A 80 -4.19 -16.04 -8.05
CA ARG A 80 -5.44 -16.74 -7.76
C ARG A 80 -5.77 -16.56 -6.29
N PRO A 81 -6.97 -16.06 -5.93
CA PRO A 81 -7.41 -15.99 -4.55
C PRO A 81 -7.56 -17.40 -3.94
N GLU A 82 -7.12 -17.59 -2.71
CA GLU A 82 -7.23 -18.87 -1.98
C GLU A 82 -8.68 -19.37 -1.93
N ALA A 83 -9.65 -18.47 -1.75
CA ALA A 83 -11.07 -18.81 -1.77
C ALA A 83 -11.55 -19.47 -3.06
N VAL A 84 -10.87 -19.28 -4.20
CA VAL A 84 -11.17 -19.96 -5.47
C VAL A 84 -10.76 -21.43 -5.38
N ASP A 85 -9.61 -21.71 -4.78
CA ASP A 85 -9.11 -23.07 -4.57
C ASP A 85 -9.99 -23.81 -3.55
N GLU A 86 -10.33 -23.17 -2.44
CA GLU A 86 -11.23 -23.69 -1.42
C GLU A 86 -12.64 -24.01 -1.96
N ALA A 87 -13.12 -23.20 -2.91
CA ALA A 87 -14.42 -23.44 -3.56
C ALA A 87 -14.36 -24.51 -4.67
N GLY A 88 -13.18 -25.04 -4.99
CA GLY A 88 -13.01 -26.07 -6.03
C GLY A 88 -13.08 -25.56 -7.46
N HIS A 89 -12.90 -24.25 -7.69
CA HIS A 89 -12.99 -23.60 -9.01
C HIS A 89 -11.65 -23.25 -9.62
N THR A 90 -10.58 -23.90 -9.20
CA THR A 90 -9.20 -23.66 -9.68
C THR A 90 -9.09 -23.76 -11.20
N ALA A 91 -9.61 -24.85 -11.79
CA ALA A 91 -9.48 -25.12 -13.23
C ALA A 91 -10.27 -24.09 -14.08
N GLU A 92 -11.47 -23.72 -13.65
CA GLU A 92 -12.28 -22.71 -14.33
C GLU A 92 -11.62 -21.33 -14.28
N PHE A 93 -11.04 -20.99 -13.14
CA PHE A 93 -10.33 -19.74 -12.96
C PHE A 93 -9.09 -19.67 -13.87
N ASP A 94 -8.25 -20.70 -13.86
CA ASP A 94 -7.05 -20.76 -14.70
C ASP A 94 -7.43 -20.73 -16.19
N ALA A 95 -8.45 -21.47 -16.61
CA ALA A 95 -8.93 -21.41 -17.99
C ALA A 95 -9.48 -20.02 -18.39
N ALA A 96 -10.04 -19.27 -17.46
CA ALA A 96 -10.45 -17.88 -17.71
C ALA A 96 -9.24 -16.95 -17.89
N MET A 97 -8.18 -17.15 -17.09
CA MET A 97 -6.94 -16.40 -17.23
C MET A 97 -6.26 -16.72 -18.56
N ASP A 98 -6.17 -18.00 -18.94
CA ASP A 98 -5.57 -18.40 -20.22
C ASP A 98 -6.31 -17.80 -21.42
N ARG A 99 -7.65 -17.77 -21.39
CA ARG A 99 -8.44 -17.08 -22.44
C ARG A 99 -8.18 -15.59 -22.50
N SER A 100 -8.01 -14.94 -21.34
CA SER A 100 -7.66 -13.52 -21.26
C SER A 100 -6.28 -13.27 -21.89
N ALA A 101 -5.28 -14.11 -21.57
CA ALA A 101 -3.95 -14.03 -22.17
C ALA A 101 -3.97 -14.23 -23.68
N ALA A 102 -4.66 -15.28 -24.14
CA ALA A 102 -4.77 -15.59 -25.57
C ALA A 102 -5.44 -14.43 -26.35
N LEU A 103 -6.49 -13.82 -25.79
CA LEU A 103 -7.13 -12.66 -26.40
C LEU A 103 -6.18 -11.45 -26.47
N HIS A 104 -5.45 -11.16 -25.38
CA HIS A 104 -4.44 -10.12 -25.39
C HIS A 104 -3.41 -10.35 -26.48
N ASP A 105 -2.87 -11.55 -26.61
CA ASP A 105 -1.83 -11.90 -27.60
C ASP A 105 -2.37 -11.81 -29.05
N THR A 106 -3.64 -12.11 -29.26
CA THR A 106 -4.29 -11.92 -30.57
C THR A 106 -4.40 -10.43 -30.93
N LEU A 107 -4.55 -9.55 -29.95
CA LEU A 107 -4.77 -8.13 -30.17
C LEU A 107 -3.47 -7.29 -30.22
N VAL A 108 -2.41 -7.70 -29.51
CA VAL A 108 -1.29 -6.83 -29.17
C VAL A 108 -0.55 -6.30 -30.40
N ASP A 109 -0.39 -7.10 -31.45
CA ASP A 109 0.34 -6.68 -32.65
C ASP A 109 -0.46 -5.70 -33.52
N ARG A 110 -1.77 -5.90 -33.62
CA ARG A 110 -2.64 -5.10 -34.49
C ARG A 110 -3.29 -3.94 -33.76
N PHE A 111 -3.57 -4.13 -32.47
CA PHE A 111 -4.30 -3.18 -31.63
C PHE A 111 -3.61 -3.01 -30.25
N PRO A 112 -2.35 -2.51 -30.23
CA PRO A 112 -1.57 -2.43 -28.99
C PRO A 112 -2.20 -1.53 -27.92
N ALA A 113 -2.95 -0.50 -28.32
CA ALA A 113 -3.65 0.38 -27.37
C ALA A 113 -4.91 -0.25 -26.77
N GLN A 114 -5.50 -1.24 -27.43
CA GLN A 114 -6.71 -1.94 -27.01
C GLN A 114 -6.43 -3.28 -26.30
N ALA A 115 -5.31 -3.92 -26.60
CA ALA A 115 -4.93 -5.20 -26.01
C ALA A 115 -5.00 -5.21 -24.46
N PRO A 116 -4.62 -4.15 -23.74
CA PRO A 116 -4.77 -4.08 -22.29
C PRO A 116 -6.18 -4.27 -21.74
N TYR A 117 -7.23 -4.02 -22.54
CA TYR A 117 -8.62 -4.27 -22.12
C TYR A 117 -8.97 -5.76 -21.99
N ALA A 118 -8.19 -6.64 -22.59
CA ALA A 118 -8.32 -8.09 -22.42
C ALA A 118 -7.74 -8.61 -21.09
N VAL A 119 -6.95 -7.80 -20.37
CA VAL A 119 -6.23 -8.21 -19.16
C VAL A 119 -7.15 -8.17 -17.95
N CYS A 120 -7.41 -9.33 -17.32
CA CYS A 120 -8.23 -9.44 -16.12
C CYS A 120 -7.54 -8.83 -14.89
N LEU A 121 -8.34 -8.46 -13.86
CA LEU A 121 -7.85 -7.82 -12.63
C LEU A 121 -6.86 -8.67 -11.82
N ALA A 122 -6.91 -9.99 -11.99
CA ALA A 122 -6.00 -10.91 -11.30
C ALA A 122 -4.58 -10.88 -11.85
N TYR A 123 -4.37 -10.41 -13.10
CA TYR A 123 -3.02 -10.29 -13.66
C TYR A 123 -2.21 -9.24 -12.93
N LYS A 124 -0.92 -9.54 -12.76
CA LYS A 124 0.02 -8.66 -12.08
C LYS A 124 0.48 -7.54 -13.00
N VAL A 125 0.63 -6.36 -12.42
CA VAL A 125 1.26 -5.19 -13.01
C VAL A 125 2.44 -4.76 -12.15
N ARG A 126 3.53 -4.35 -12.79
CA ARG A 126 4.67 -3.76 -12.09
C ARG A 126 4.55 -2.25 -12.12
N PHE A 127 4.74 -1.63 -10.96
CA PHE A 127 4.67 -0.19 -10.81
C PHE A 127 5.64 0.32 -9.73
N VAL A 128 6.06 1.57 -9.88
CA VAL A 128 6.87 2.27 -8.90
C VAL A 128 6.02 3.32 -8.22
N MET A 129 6.10 3.39 -6.90
CA MET A 129 5.47 4.43 -6.09
C MET A 129 6.56 5.22 -5.37
N GLN A 130 6.58 6.54 -5.55
CA GLN A 130 7.40 7.45 -4.77
C GLN A 130 6.51 8.41 -4.00
N LEU A 131 6.63 8.39 -2.67
CA LEU A 131 5.79 9.17 -1.77
C LEU A 131 6.62 9.67 -0.58
N ASN A 132 6.25 10.83 -0.05
CA ASN A 132 6.89 11.33 1.15
C ASN A 132 6.37 10.59 2.40
N ALA A 133 7.10 10.71 3.52
CA ALA A 133 6.77 9.99 4.75
C ALA A 133 5.38 10.40 5.31
N ARG A 134 4.91 11.61 5.07
CA ARG A 134 3.59 12.07 5.50
C ARG A 134 2.47 11.38 4.73
N GLU A 135 2.61 11.24 3.41
CA GLU A 135 1.67 10.47 2.58
C GLU A 135 1.79 8.97 2.85
N ALA A 136 3.02 8.44 3.08
CA ALA A 136 3.22 7.05 3.48
C ALA A 136 2.42 6.74 4.74
N MET A 137 2.50 7.57 5.78
CA MET A 137 1.70 7.42 6.99
C MET A 137 0.20 7.37 6.68
N HIS A 138 -0.31 8.33 5.90
CA HIS A 138 -1.72 8.37 5.53
C HIS A 138 -2.16 7.12 4.77
N MET A 139 -1.42 6.75 3.74
CA MET A 139 -1.74 5.63 2.87
C MET A 139 -1.65 4.29 3.60
N LEU A 140 -0.54 4.05 4.32
CA LEU A 140 -0.31 2.75 4.96
C LEU A 140 -1.29 2.51 6.11
N GLU A 141 -1.59 3.53 6.92
CA GLU A 141 -2.60 3.44 7.97
C GLU A 141 -4.03 3.27 7.43
N LEU A 142 -4.32 3.81 6.23
CA LEU A 142 -5.62 3.63 5.59
C LEU A 142 -5.75 2.25 4.93
N ARG A 143 -4.71 1.83 4.20
CA ARG A 143 -4.78 0.63 3.36
C ARG A 143 -4.51 -0.67 4.11
N SER A 144 -3.99 -0.60 5.33
CA SER A 144 -3.82 -1.77 6.20
C SER A 144 -5.07 -2.12 7.02
N THR A 145 -6.08 -1.24 7.05
CA THR A 145 -7.28 -1.46 7.90
C THR A 145 -7.99 -2.78 7.57
N PRO A 146 -8.60 -3.46 8.56
CA PRO A 146 -9.26 -4.77 8.39
C PRO A 146 -10.36 -4.80 7.33
N GLN A 147 -11.01 -3.66 7.06
CA GLN A 147 -12.05 -3.53 6.03
C GLN A 147 -11.50 -3.60 4.60
N GLY A 148 -10.18 -3.54 4.47
CA GLY A 148 -9.50 -3.52 3.19
C GLY A 148 -9.38 -4.91 2.57
N HIS A 149 -9.27 -4.95 1.23
CA HIS A 149 -9.00 -6.20 0.52
C HIS A 149 -7.60 -6.73 0.88
N PRO A 150 -7.43 -8.04 1.17
CA PRO A 150 -6.16 -8.63 1.61
C PRO A 150 -4.97 -8.30 0.71
N ALA A 151 -5.16 -8.25 -0.60
CA ALA A 151 -4.09 -7.99 -1.56
C ALA A 151 -3.39 -6.65 -1.31
N TYR A 152 -4.13 -5.53 -1.23
CA TYR A 152 -3.49 -4.24 -0.96
C TYR A 152 -3.12 -4.02 0.50
N ARG A 153 -3.80 -4.71 1.45
CA ARG A 153 -3.40 -4.69 2.87
C ARG A 153 -2.00 -5.27 3.05
N SER A 154 -1.74 -6.43 2.46
CA SER A 154 -0.43 -7.09 2.53
C SER A 154 0.69 -6.21 1.96
N ILE A 155 0.41 -5.47 0.87
CA ILE A 155 1.35 -4.50 0.30
C ILE A 155 1.62 -3.38 1.29
N ALA A 156 0.59 -2.76 1.87
CA ALA A 156 0.75 -1.69 2.85
C ALA A 156 1.53 -2.15 4.09
N GLN A 157 1.24 -3.33 4.61
CA GLN A 157 1.96 -3.94 5.73
C GLN A 157 3.44 -4.21 5.37
N ARG A 158 3.71 -4.69 4.14
CA ARG A 158 5.08 -4.92 3.68
C ARG A 158 5.85 -3.61 3.52
N MET A 159 5.23 -2.59 2.92
CA MET A 159 5.85 -1.26 2.78
C MET A 159 6.22 -0.67 4.15
N HIS A 160 5.36 -0.81 5.16
CA HIS A 160 5.64 -0.37 6.52
C HIS A 160 6.87 -1.08 7.11
N ARG A 161 6.97 -2.41 6.96
CA ARG A 161 8.15 -3.15 7.40
C ARG A 161 9.43 -2.71 6.68
N LEU A 162 9.37 -2.50 5.36
CA LEU A 162 10.52 -2.05 4.58
C LEU A 162 11.02 -0.66 5.00
N ILE A 163 10.14 0.24 5.44
CA ILE A 163 10.54 1.54 6.02
C ILE A 163 11.37 1.32 7.29
N ALA A 164 10.97 0.40 8.15
CA ALA A 164 11.71 0.11 9.39
C ALA A 164 13.02 -0.62 9.12
N GLU A 165 12.98 -1.66 8.31
CA GLU A 165 14.05 -2.67 8.17
C GLU A 165 15.05 -2.26 7.09
N GLU A 166 14.59 -2.06 5.85
CA GLU A 166 15.48 -1.82 4.70
C GLU A 166 15.92 -0.36 4.60
N ALA A 167 15.01 0.60 4.83
CA ALA A 167 15.38 2.00 4.87
C ALA A 167 16.09 2.40 6.17
N GLY A 168 16.07 1.55 7.20
CA GLY A 168 16.69 1.83 8.50
C GLY A 168 16.03 2.98 9.26
N HIS A 169 14.72 3.19 9.05
CA HIS A 169 13.98 4.28 9.68
C HIS A 169 12.89 3.77 10.67
N PRO A 170 13.26 2.97 11.69
CA PRO A 170 12.31 2.41 12.65
C PRO A 170 11.50 3.50 13.38
N ALA A 171 12.11 4.65 13.68
CA ALA A 171 11.44 5.77 14.32
C ALA A 171 10.29 6.33 13.45
N VAL A 172 10.45 6.35 12.12
CA VAL A 172 9.41 6.79 11.20
C VAL A 172 8.29 5.76 11.10
N ALA A 173 8.64 4.48 11.08
CA ALA A 173 7.65 3.40 11.11
C ALA A 173 6.86 3.42 12.44
N GLU A 174 7.50 3.66 13.58
CA GLU A 174 6.86 3.80 14.89
C GLU A 174 5.78 4.92 14.90
N MET A 175 6.01 6.01 14.16
CA MET A 175 5.00 7.08 14.02
C MET A 175 3.72 6.61 13.32
N MET A 176 3.82 5.59 12.45
CA MET A 176 2.71 5.02 11.68
C MET A 176 1.96 3.95 12.52
N ARG A 177 1.67 4.26 13.77
CA ARG A 177 1.15 3.31 14.78
C ARG A 177 -0.24 2.74 14.49
N TRP A 178 -0.93 3.27 13.50
CA TRP A 178 -2.25 2.81 13.06
C TRP A 178 -2.17 1.84 11.88
N VAL A 179 -0.97 1.45 11.45
CA VAL A 179 -0.80 0.37 10.49
C VAL A 179 -1.19 -0.95 11.16
N ASP A 180 -2.21 -1.58 10.61
CA ASP A 180 -2.73 -2.84 11.09
C ASP A 180 -1.96 -4.00 10.46
N HIS A 181 -1.35 -4.84 11.28
CA HIS A 181 -0.59 -6.03 10.89
C HIS A 181 -1.33 -7.34 11.15
N SER A 182 -2.60 -7.26 11.57
CA SER A 182 -3.38 -8.47 11.84
C SER A 182 -3.57 -9.31 10.57
N PRO A 183 -3.42 -10.63 10.67
CA PRO A 183 -3.71 -11.59 9.59
C PRO A 183 -5.22 -11.88 9.55
N GLU A 184 -6.04 -10.94 9.11
CA GLU A 184 -7.49 -11.15 9.17
C GLU A 184 -8.07 -11.67 7.85
N PRO A 185 -9.09 -12.56 7.91
CA PRO A 185 -9.72 -13.13 6.72
C PRO A 185 -10.49 -12.10 5.88
N ALA A 186 -10.58 -12.37 4.58
CA ALA A 186 -11.06 -11.47 3.53
C ALA A 186 -12.51 -10.97 3.67
N LEU A 187 -13.33 -11.54 4.54
CA LEU A 187 -14.76 -11.24 4.65
C LEU A 187 -15.16 -10.31 5.79
N GLU A 188 -14.20 -9.75 6.52
CA GLU A 188 -14.45 -8.87 7.67
C GLU A 188 -15.10 -7.52 7.34
N ARG A 189 -15.23 -7.18 6.08
CA ARG A 189 -15.89 -5.92 5.70
C ARG A 189 -17.30 -5.84 6.27
N ILE A 190 -18.08 -6.91 6.15
CA ILE A 190 -19.45 -6.98 6.66
C ILE A 190 -19.49 -6.85 8.19
N ASP A 191 -18.59 -7.55 8.86
CA ASP A 191 -18.50 -7.50 10.33
C ASP A 191 -17.95 -6.16 10.84
N ALA A 192 -17.04 -5.54 10.11
CA ALA A 192 -16.56 -4.19 10.41
C ALA A 192 -17.65 -3.13 10.19
N GLU A 193 -18.47 -3.26 9.15
CA GLU A 193 -19.63 -2.40 8.91
C GLU A 193 -20.68 -2.58 10.00
N ARG A 194 -21.01 -3.80 10.39
CA ARG A 194 -21.92 -4.10 11.52
C ARG A 194 -21.40 -3.53 12.85
N ARG A 195 -20.11 -3.68 13.15
CA ARG A 195 -19.48 -3.10 14.36
C ARG A 195 -19.48 -1.57 14.32
N ALA A 196 -19.33 -0.96 13.16
CA ALA A 196 -19.40 0.50 12.99
C ALA A 196 -20.82 1.02 13.18
N GLU A 197 -21.81 0.31 12.68
CA GLU A 197 -23.23 0.66 12.82
C GLU A 197 -23.69 0.51 14.28
N ALA A 198 -23.35 -0.58 14.96
CA ALA A 198 -23.62 -0.75 16.39
C ALA A 198 -23.02 0.39 17.24
N ARG A 199 -21.80 0.85 16.91
CA ARG A 199 -21.19 2.00 17.62
C ARG A 199 -21.90 3.32 17.36
N ARG A 200 -22.51 3.51 16.18
CA ARG A 200 -23.29 4.73 15.86
C ARG A 200 -24.62 4.76 16.59
N GLN A 201 -25.19 3.60 16.91
CA GLN A 201 -26.44 3.50 17.67
C GLN A 201 -26.27 3.73 19.17
N LEU A 202 -25.02 3.70 19.67
CA LEU A 202 -24.68 3.95 21.08
C LEU A 202 -24.33 5.41 21.40
N HIS A 203 -24.37 6.29 20.40
CA HIS A 203 -24.12 7.73 20.46
C HIS A 203 -25.29 8.52 19.85
#